data_684e5a0dbad315292ce6ba55e756b2ad
#
_entry.id   684e5a0dbad315292ce6ba55e756b2ad
#
_cell.length_a   1.000
_cell.length_b   1.000
_cell.length_c   1.000
_cell.angle_alpha   90.00
_cell.angle_beta   90.00
_cell.angle_gamma   90.00
#
_symmetry.space_group_name_H-M   'P 1'
#
loop_
_entity.id
_entity.type
_entity.pdbx_description
1 polymer ?
#
loop_
_entity_poly.entity_id
_entity_poly.type
_entity_poly.pdbx_seq_one_letter_code
_entity_poly.pdbx_strand_id
1 'polypeptide(L)'
;DMAGFAAATYLRGVRFVQIPTTLLSQVDSSVGGKTAVDLPAGKNLVGAFCQPSLVLCDPHVLSTLPDPVFYDGCAEVIKAAMLKSHAFFEDLQKTPPREQLEHILEFCISMKRDVVEEDEFDTGARQYLNLGHTFGHAVEAASAFSISHGCAVSIGMVMMTRAAVKKGYCKEDTLEQLIALLKQYHLPTEVPYPALSLLGIVRSDKKTMGGTVTLVVPEKIGRCTLVPVPVCDVPDWLTAGGAQ
;
A
#
# COMPACT_ATOMS: atom_id res chain seq x y z
N ASP A 1 9.14 -10.94 -5.13
CA ASP A 1 10.02 -10.01 -5.89
C ASP A 1 11.27 -10.70 -6.38
N MET A 2 12.21 -11.07 -5.50
CA MET A 2 13.54 -11.62 -5.84
C MET A 2 13.47 -12.85 -6.77
N ALA A 3 12.65 -13.85 -6.43
CA ALA A 3 12.51 -15.06 -7.24
C ALA A 3 11.89 -14.76 -8.63
N GLY A 4 10.89 -13.86 -8.67
CA GLY A 4 10.27 -13.44 -9.93
C GLY A 4 11.24 -12.66 -10.82
N PHE A 5 12.07 -11.77 -10.23
CA PHE A 5 13.13 -11.08 -10.99
C PHE A 5 14.22 -12.03 -11.49
N ALA A 6 14.61 -13.02 -10.66
CA ALA A 6 15.52 -14.07 -11.11
C ALA A 6 14.93 -14.86 -12.27
N ALA A 7 13.64 -15.25 -12.20
CA ALA A 7 12.95 -15.92 -13.29
C ALA A 7 12.88 -15.06 -14.56
N ALA A 8 12.65 -13.75 -14.42
CA ALA A 8 12.58 -12.82 -15.53
C ALA A 8 13.93 -12.66 -16.27
N THR A 9 15.03 -12.84 -15.57
CA THR A 9 16.39 -12.61 -16.11
C THR A 9 17.14 -13.89 -16.47
N TYR A 10 16.87 -15.00 -15.80
CA TYR A 10 17.51 -16.28 -16.06
C TYR A 10 17.12 -16.80 -17.46
N LEU A 11 18.11 -17.13 -18.29
CA LEU A 11 17.95 -17.56 -19.69
C LEU A 11 17.03 -16.64 -20.53
N ARG A 12 17.01 -15.34 -20.26
CA ARG A 12 16.13 -14.33 -20.87
C ARG A 12 14.64 -14.49 -20.50
N GLY A 13 14.35 -15.19 -19.43
CA GLY A 13 13.02 -15.42 -18.89
C GLY A 13 12.61 -16.89 -18.87
N VAL A 14 12.17 -17.35 -17.70
CA VAL A 14 11.57 -18.67 -17.51
C VAL A 14 10.21 -18.54 -16.84
N ARG A 15 9.32 -19.50 -17.09
CA ARG A 15 8.03 -19.54 -16.40
C ARG A 15 8.23 -19.84 -14.92
N PHE A 16 7.42 -19.22 -14.08
CA PHE A 16 7.43 -19.45 -12.63
C PHE A 16 6.02 -19.48 -12.06
N VAL A 17 5.89 -20.09 -10.90
CA VAL A 17 4.67 -20.14 -10.08
C VAL A 17 4.97 -19.44 -8.78
N GLN A 18 4.02 -18.62 -8.29
CA GLN A 18 4.10 -18.02 -6.97
C GLN A 18 3.26 -18.80 -5.97
N ILE A 19 3.84 -19.06 -4.79
CA ILE A 19 3.16 -19.65 -3.64
C ILE A 19 3.42 -18.71 -2.46
N PRO A 20 2.60 -17.63 -2.32
CA PRO A 20 2.81 -16.64 -1.28
C PRO A 20 2.48 -17.20 0.10
N THR A 21 3.33 -16.93 1.10
CA THR A 21 3.22 -17.48 2.45
C THR A 21 2.99 -16.44 3.54
N THR A 22 2.88 -15.16 3.19
CA THR A 22 2.46 -14.09 4.10
C THR A 22 1.16 -13.47 3.62
N LEU A 23 0.37 -12.88 4.53
CA LEU A 23 -0.87 -12.19 4.14
C LEU A 23 -0.58 -11.09 3.13
N LEU A 24 0.42 -10.25 3.38
CA LEU A 24 0.86 -9.19 2.45
C LEU A 24 1.11 -9.73 1.04
N SER A 25 1.80 -10.85 0.92
CA SER A 25 2.09 -11.43 -0.40
C SER A 25 0.87 -12.06 -1.05
N GLN A 26 -0.07 -12.62 -0.29
CA GLN A 26 -1.31 -13.19 -0.83
C GLN A 26 -2.27 -12.12 -1.34
N VAL A 27 -2.45 -11.03 -0.58
CA VAL A 27 -3.42 -9.97 -0.92
C VAL A 27 -2.87 -8.93 -1.90
N ASP A 28 -1.54 -8.81 -2.01
CA ASP A 28 -0.92 -7.73 -2.78
C ASP A 28 0.23 -8.21 -3.67
N SER A 29 1.42 -8.47 -3.15
CA SER A 29 2.65 -8.49 -3.95
C SER A 29 2.76 -9.66 -4.93
N SER A 30 2.02 -10.76 -4.76
CA SER A 30 2.01 -11.89 -5.70
C SER A 30 1.20 -11.64 -6.98
N VAL A 31 0.37 -10.58 -7.02
CA VAL A 31 -0.49 -10.24 -8.16
C VAL A 31 0.06 -9.01 -8.87
N GLY A 32 0.18 -9.07 -10.20
CA GLY A 32 0.48 -7.91 -11.03
C GLY A 32 1.91 -7.80 -11.53
N GLY A 33 2.73 -8.85 -11.37
CA GLY A 33 3.99 -9.03 -12.10
C GLY A 33 5.11 -8.06 -11.79
N LYS A 34 4.97 -7.16 -10.81
CA LYS A 34 6.08 -6.30 -10.37
C LYS A 34 7.10 -7.13 -9.62
N THR A 35 8.28 -7.34 -10.20
CA THR A 35 9.37 -8.09 -9.58
C THR A 35 10.62 -7.23 -9.56
N ALA A 36 11.33 -7.17 -8.42
CA ALA A 36 12.48 -6.32 -8.27
C ALA A 36 13.42 -6.78 -7.16
N VAL A 37 14.57 -6.13 -7.10
CA VAL A 37 15.55 -6.25 -6.01
C VAL A 37 15.94 -4.87 -5.51
N ASP A 38 16.26 -4.81 -4.23
CA ASP A 38 16.76 -3.60 -3.59
C ASP A 38 18.26 -3.43 -3.87
N LEU A 39 18.67 -2.18 -4.03
CA LEU A 39 20.06 -1.80 -4.16
C LEU A 39 20.46 -0.86 -3.01
N PRO A 40 21.76 -0.68 -2.73
CA PRO A 40 22.19 0.33 -1.75
C PRO A 40 21.67 1.75 -2.05
N ALA A 41 21.36 2.04 -3.31
CA ALA A 41 20.82 3.32 -3.75
C ALA A 41 19.30 3.48 -3.54
N GLY A 42 18.56 2.40 -3.24
CA GLY A 42 17.11 2.45 -2.97
C GLY A 42 16.38 1.17 -3.30
N LYS A 43 15.14 1.10 -2.82
CA LYS A 43 14.23 -0.04 -3.03
C LYS A 43 13.76 -0.14 -4.49
N ASN A 44 13.60 -1.39 -4.96
CA ASN A 44 12.96 -1.74 -6.23
C ASN A 44 13.53 -0.99 -7.46
N LEU A 45 14.82 -0.62 -7.44
CA LEU A 45 15.45 0.15 -8.51
C LEU A 45 15.77 -0.70 -9.74
N VAL A 46 15.96 -2.00 -9.56
CA VAL A 46 16.22 -2.96 -10.64
C VAL A 46 15.16 -4.05 -10.60
N GLY A 47 14.37 -4.15 -11.66
CA GLY A 47 13.26 -5.08 -11.72
C GLY A 47 12.72 -5.25 -13.14
N ALA A 48 11.68 -6.07 -13.25
CA ALA A 48 10.95 -6.31 -14.48
C ALA A 48 9.46 -6.54 -14.19
N PHE A 49 8.62 -6.16 -15.14
CA PHE A 49 7.25 -6.68 -15.16
C PHE A 49 7.27 -8.10 -15.71
N CYS A 50 7.02 -9.08 -14.86
CA CYS A 50 7.03 -10.50 -15.24
C CYS A 50 5.88 -11.22 -14.52
N GLN A 51 4.82 -11.55 -15.29
CA GLN A 51 3.66 -12.23 -14.74
C GLN A 51 3.98 -13.68 -14.41
N PRO A 52 3.58 -14.19 -13.23
CA PRO A 52 3.67 -15.61 -12.93
C PRO A 52 2.68 -16.41 -13.82
N SER A 53 3.02 -17.66 -14.14
CA SER A 53 2.10 -18.56 -14.84
C SER A 53 0.92 -19.01 -13.98
N LEU A 54 1.09 -18.97 -12.66
CA LEU A 54 0.09 -19.31 -11.65
C LEU A 54 0.46 -18.66 -10.33
N VAL A 55 -0.55 -18.20 -9.59
CA VAL A 55 -0.44 -17.82 -8.17
C VAL A 55 -1.32 -18.77 -7.37
N LEU A 56 -0.73 -19.54 -6.47
CA LEU A 56 -1.44 -20.45 -5.58
C LEU A 56 -1.50 -19.87 -4.18
N CYS A 57 -2.62 -19.28 -3.81
CA CYS A 57 -2.87 -18.75 -2.48
C CYS A 57 -3.58 -19.80 -1.62
N ASP A 58 -2.90 -20.29 -0.59
CA ASP A 58 -3.45 -21.18 0.43
C ASP A 58 -3.58 -20.41 1.75
N PRO A 59 -4.80 -20.12 2.24
CA PRO A 59 -4.98 -19.42 3.51
C PRO A 59 -4.46 -20.21 4.72
N HIS A 60 -4.38 -21.54 4.64
CA HIS A 60 -3.92 -22.38 5.76
C HIS A 60 -2.46 -22.12 6.14
N VAL A 61 -1.59 -21.73 5.19
CA VAL A 61 -0.19 -21.41 5.50
C VAL A 61 -0.04 -20.20 6.41
N LEU A 62 -1.07 -19.34 6.48
CA LEU A 62 -1.09 -18.16 7.36
C LEU A 62 -1.28 -18.53 8.83
N SER A 63 -1.66 -19.78 9.14
CA SER A 63 -1.83 -20.26 10.54
C SER A 63 -0.51 -20.26 11.32
N THR A 64 0.62 -20.40 10.64
CA THR A 64 1.95 -20.37 11.25
C THR A 64 2.61 -19.00 11.28
N LEU A 65 1.93 -17.99 10.67
CA LEU A 65 2.49 -16.64 10.58
C LEU A 65 2.40 -15.92 11.93
N PRO A 66 3.49 -15.35 12.45
CA PRO A 66 3.46 -14.56 13.67
C PRO A 66 2.49 -13.38 13.56
N ASP A 67 1.78 -13.06 14.64
CA ASP A 67 0.79 -11.99 14.65
C ASP A 67 1.30 -10.64 14.14
N PRO A 68 2.49 -10.15 14.51
CA PRO A 68 2.98 -8.88 13.98
C PRO A 68 3.10 -8.88 12.45
N VAL A 69 3.55 -10.00 11.85
CA VAL A 69 3.69 -10.12 10.39
C VAL A 69 2.32 -10.27 9.71
N PHE A 70 1.38 -10.96 10.36
CA PHE A 70 0.02 -11.08 9.87
C PHE A 70 -0.69 -9.73 9.85
N TYR A 71 -0.65 -8.98 10.97
CA TYR A 71 -1.30 -7.67 11.05
C TYR A 71 -0.62 -6.62 10.18
N ASP A 72 0.68 -6.72 9.95
CA ASP A 72 1.37 -5.89 8.96
C ASP A 72 0.73 -6.04 7.56
N GLY A 73 0.43 -7.28 7.14
CA GLY A 73 -0.30 -7.53 5.90
C GLY A 73 -1.74 -6.99 5.88
N CYS A 74 -2.38 -6.86 7.04
CA CYS A 74 -3.73 -6.30 7.14
C CYS A 74 -3.80 -4.82 6.73
N ALA A 75 -2.71 -4.09 6.76
CA ALA A 75 -2.69 -2.71 6.26
C ALA A 75 -3.09 -2.63 4.79
N GLU A 76 -2.63 -3.58 3.96
CA GLU A 76 -3.00 -3.67 2.55
C GLU A 76 -4.46 -4.10 2.35
N VAL A 77 -4.99 -4.94 3.24
CA VAL A 77 -6.41 -5.31 3.24
C VAL A 77 -7.29 -4.09 3.52
N ILE A 78 -6.93 -3.29 4.53
CA ILE A 78 -7.65 -2.05 4.87
C ILE A 78 -7.51 -1.02 3.74
N LYS A 79 -6.34 -0.92 3.12
CA LYS A 79 -6.13 -0.09 1.93
C LYS A 79 -7.09 -0.48 0.80
N ALA A 80 -7.24 -1.78 0.52
CA ALA A 80 -8.15 -2.28 -0.50
C ALA A 80 -9.61 -1.90 -0.20
N ALA A 81 -10.02 -2.00 1.06
CA ALA A 81 -11.35 -1.55 1.50
C ALA A 81 -11.56 -0.05 1.30
N MET A 82 -10.59 0.77 1.71
CA MET A 82 -10.61 2.23 1.51
C MET A 82 -10.70 2.64 0.03
N LEU A 83 -10.11 1.86 -0.86
CA LEU A 83 -10.12 2.13 -2.30
C LEU A 83 -11.44 1.72 -2.97
N LYS A 84 -12.07 0.61 -2.56
CA LYS A 84 -13.08 -0.05 -3.40
C LYS A 84 -14.44 -0.27 -2.75
N SER A 85 -14.55 -0.49 -1.42
CA SER A 85 -15.80 -0.95 -0.84
C SER A 85 -16.01 -0.55 0.62
N HIS A 86 -17.06 0.25 0.87
CA HIS A 86 -17.52 0.53 2.22
C HIS A 86 -18.07 -0.72 2.92
N ALA A 87 -18.80 -1.58 2.21
CA ALA A 87 -19.33 -2.82 2.78
C ALA A 87 -18.21 -3.75 3.26
N PHE A 88 -17.17 -3.94 2.46
CA PHE A 88 -16.01 -4.73 2.88
C PHE A 88 -15.29 -4.11 4.07
N PHE A 89 -15.20 -2.77 4.12
CA PHE A 89 -14.65 -2.07 5.30
C PHE A 89 -15.48 -2.36 6.58
N GLU A 90 -16.80 -2.35 6.47
CA GLU A 90 -17.68 -2.73 7.60
C GLU A 90 -17.52 -4.20 8.02
N ASP A 91 -17.31 -5.12 7.05
CA ASP A 91 -17.07 -6.53 7.37
C ASP A 91 -15.76 -6.70 8.16
N LEU A 92 -14.71 -5.92 7.79
CA LEU A 92 -13.45 -5.89 8.53
C LEU A 92 -13.61 -5.34 9.97
N GLN A 93 -14.57 -4.44 10.21
CA GLN A 93 -14.86 -3.94 11.57
C GLN A 93 -15.60 -4.97 12.44
N LYS A 94 -16.47 -5.79 11.81
CA LYS A 94 -17.36 -6.71 12.51
C LYS A 94 -16.73 -8.07 12.82
N THR A 95 -15.87 -8.56 11.92
CA THR A 95 -15.32 -9.91 11.97
C THR A 95 -13.79 -9.88 12.06
N PRO A 96 -13.16 -10.60 13.01
CA PRO A 96 -11.71 -10.71 13.07
C PRO A 96 -11.11 -11.21 11.76
N PRO A 97 -9.94 -10.67 11.30
CA PRO A 97 -9.41 -11.00 9.99
C PRO A 97 -9.07 -12.48 9.80
N ARG A 98 -8.65 -13.18 10.86
CA ARG A 98 -8.35 -14.62 10.79
C ARG A 98 -9.60 -15.49 10.61
N GLU A 99 -10.79 -15.00 10.93
CA GLU A 99 -12.06 -15.72 10.79
C GLU A 99 -12.68 -15.54 9.39
N GLN A 100 -12.17 -14.60 8.58
CA GLN A 100 -12.69 -14.28 7.25
C GLN A 100 -11.61 -14.26 6.16
N LEU A 101 -10.56 -15.09 6.30
CA LEU A 101 -9.41 -15.08 5.39
C LEU A 101 -9.79 -15.31 3.92
N GLU A 102 -10.67 -16.26 3.64
CA GLU A 102 -11.12 -16.55 2.27
C GLU A 102 -11.79 -15.32 1.64
N HIS A 103 -12.68 -14.67 2.39
CA HIS A 103 -13.35 -13.44 1.93
C HIS A 103 -12.34 -12.30 1.68
N ILE A 104 -11.37 -12.13 2.58
CA ILE A 104 -10.29 -11.14 2.43
C ILE A 104 -9.47 -11.42 1.16
N LEU A 105 -9.05 -12.67 0.96
CA LEU A 105 -8.24 -13.05 -0.20
C LEU A 105 -9.02 -12.86 -1.50
N GLU A 106 -10.27 -13.34 -1.56
CA GLU A 106 -11.12 -13.18 -2.74
C GLU A 106 -11.30 -11.71 -3.12
N PHE A 107 -11.63 -10.87 -2.14
CA PHE A 107 -11.83 -9.44 -2.38
C PHE A 107 -10.54 -8.75 -2.86
N CYS A 108 -9.43 -8.90 -2.13
CA CYS A 108 -8.18 -8.21 -2.45
C CYS A 108 -7.58 -8.67 -3.77
N ILE A 109 -7.55 -9.99 -4.02
CA ILE A 109 -7.01 -10.54 -5.27
C ILE A 109 -7.86 -10.11 -6.46
N SER A 110 -9.19 -10.18 -6.35
CA SER A 110 -10.10 -9.76 -7.43
C SER A 110 -9.94 -8.27 -7.72
N MET A 111 -9.94 -7.43 -6.69
CA MET A 111 -9.73 -5.98 -6.87
C MET A 111 -8.40 -5.69 -7.56
N LYS A 112 -7.32 -6.34 -7.10
CA LYS A 112 -6.00 -6.08 -7.67
C LYS A 112 -5.87 -6.62 -9.08
N ARG A 113 -6.43 -7.80 -9.37
CA ARG A 113 -6.51 -8.35 -10.72
C ARG A 113 -7.17 -7.35 -11.67
N ASP A 114 -8.36 -6.85 -11.31
CA ASP A 114 -9.12 -5.95 -12.17
C ASP A 114 -8.32 -4.67 -12.50
N VAL A 115 -7.63 -4.11 -11.50
CA VAL A 115 -6.77 -2.94 -11.69
C VAL A 115 -5.55 -3.24 -12.56
N VAL A 116 -4.96 -4.44 -12.41
CA VAL A 116 -3.79 -4.86 -13.21
C VAL A 116 -4.18 -5.17 -14.66
N GLU A 117 -5.36 -5.77 -14.88
CA GLU A 117 -5.90 -6.01 -16.23
C GLU A 117 -6.18 -4.69 -16.96
N GLU A 118 -6.62 -3.65 -16.26
CA GLU A 118 -6.84 -2.31 -16.82
C GLU A 118 -5.51 -1.57 -17.08
N ASP A 119 -4.51 -1.72 -16.19
CA ASP A 119 -3.24 -0.99 -16.25
C ASP A 119 -2.06 -1.86 -15.75
N GLU A 120 -1.53 -2.70 -16.62
CA GLU A 120 -0.45 -3.61 -16.27
C GLU A 120 0.84 -2.88 -15.84
N PHE A 121 1.17 -1.76 -16.49
CA PHE A 121 2.45 -1.07 -16.34
C PHE A 121 2.45 0.12 -15.36
N ASP A 122 1.35 0.33 -14.62
CA ASP A 122 1.24 1.38 -13.59
C ASP A 122 1.40 2.81 -14.14
N THR A 123 0.73 3.07 -15.26
CA THR A 123 0.74 4.38 -15.92
C THR A 123 -0.56 5.16 -15.74
N GLY A 124 -1.60 4.55 -15.20
CA GLY A 124 -2.96 5.09 -15.06
C GLY A 124 -3.68 4.62 -13.82
N ALA A 125 -4.70 3.76 -13.99
CA ALA A 125 -5.58 3.31 -12.91
C ALA A 125 -4.85 2.58 -11.76
N ARG A 126 -3.75 1.89 -12.04
CA ARG A 126 -2.97 1.19 -11.02
C ARG A 126 -2.36 2.13 -9.98
N GLN A 127 -2.22 3.43 -10.28
CA GLN A 127 -1.75 4.43 -9.32
C GLN A 127 -2.63 4.52 -8.07
N TYR A 128 -3.94 4.18 -8.17
CA TYR A 128 -4.83 4.13 -7.00
C TYR A 128 -4.31 3.22 -5.88
N LEU A 129 -3.61 2.13 -6.23
CA LEU A 129 -3.01 1.21 -5.25
C LEU A 129 -1.93 1.86 -4.36
N ASN A 130 -1.50 3.08 -4.69
CA ASN A 130 -0.54 3.85 -3.89
C ASN A 130 -1.20 4.66 -2.74
N LEU A 131 -2.47 4.44 -2.39
CA LEU A 131 -3.05 5.06 -1.19
C LEU A 131 -2.17 4.79 0.03
N GLY A 132 -1.78 5.84 0.74
CA GLY A 132 -0.88 5.76 1.88
C GLY A 132 0.61 5.58 1.53
N HIS A 133 0.96 5.12 0.33
CA HIS A 133 2.34 4.76 0.00
C HIS A 133 3.29 5.95 -0.13
N THR A 134 2.84 7.07 -0.69
CA THR A 134 3.73 8.24 -0.88
C THR A 134 4.30 8.72 0.45
N PHE A 135 3.46 8.81 1.49
CA PHE A 135 3.91 9.21 2.82
C PHE A 135 4.44 8.01 3.62
N GLY A 136 3.87 6.82 3.45
CA GLY A 136 4.34 5.60 4.08
C GLY A 136 5.78 5.26 3.71
N HIS A 137 6.14 5.30 2.43
CA HIS A 137 7.53 5.09 2.00
C HIS A 137 8.50 6.12 2.60
N ALA A 138 8.05 7.38 2.76
CA ALA A 138 8.86 8.39 3.42
C ALA A 138 9.07 8.06 4.91
N VAL A 139 8.04 7.58 5.61
CA VAL A 139 8.11 7.10 7.01
C VAL A 139 9.03 5.87 7.11
N GLU A 140 8.87 4.90 6.22
CA GLU A 140 9.69 3.69 6.17
C GLU A 140 11.18 4.04 5.99
N ALA A 141 11.50 4.88 5.03
CA ALA A 141 12.88 5.32 4.78
C ALA A 141 13.44 6.18 5.92
N ALA A 142 12.65 7.10 6.50
CA ALA A 142 13.05 7.91 7.65
C ALA A 142 13.36 7.04 8.89
N SER A 143 12.70 5.88 9.03
CA SER A 143 12.95 4.90 10.08
C SER A 143 14.21 4.04 9.83
N ALA A 144 14.95 4.25 8.76
CA ALA A 144 15.98 3.35 8.27
C ALA A 144 15.46 1.90 8.13
N PHE A 145 14.20 1.75 7.67
CA PHE A 145 13.48 0.50 7.46
C PHE A 145 13.24 -0.32 8.75
N SER A 146 13.27 0.31 9.92
CA SER A 146 12.90 -0.33 11.18
C SER A 146 11.39 -0.43 11.39
N ILE A 147 10.61 0.45 10.76
CA ILE A 147 9.16 0.34 10.67
C ILE A 147 8.83 -0.55 9.47
N SER A 148 8.00 -1.57 9.69
CA SER A 148 7.58 -2.50 8.64
C SER A 148 6.73 -1.81 7.57
N HIS A 149 6.62 -2.42 6.40
CA HIS A 149 5.90 -1.86 5.26
C HIS A 149 4.43 -1.56 5.58
N GLY A 150 3.70 -2.52 6.13
CA GLY A 150 2.29 -2.34 6.48
C GLY A 150 2.07 -1.29 7.57
N CYS A 151 2.95 -1.25 8.58
CA CYS A 151 2.93 -0.19 9.58
C CYS A 151 3.15 1.19 8.95
N ALA A 152 4.08 1.32 8.04
CA ALA A 152 4.34 2.57 7.33
C ALA A 152 3.17 2.98 6.42
N VAL A 153 2.56 2.03 5.71
CA VAL A 153 1.36 2.26 4.88
C VAL A 153 0.17 2.68 5.75
N SER A 154 0.00 2.07 6.93
CA SER A 154 -1.02 2.46 7.91
C SER A 154 -0.89 3.93 8.31
N ILE A 155 0.31 4.35 8.73
CA ILE A 155 0.63 5.75 9.06
C ILE A 155 0.35 6.65 7.85
N GLY A 156 0.81 6.24 6.67
CA GLY A 156 0.62 6.99 5.43
C GLY A 156 -0.86 7.17 5.03
N MET A 157 -1.70 6.15 5.25
CA MET A 157 -3.16 6.25 5.04
C MET A 157 -3.79 7.27 6.00
N VAL A 158 -3.41 7.26 7.28
CA VAL A 158 -3.90 8.24 8.27
C VAL A 158 -3.44 9.64 7.90
N MET A 159 -2.17 9.83 7.53
CA MET A 159 -1.65 11.12 7.08
C MET A 159 -2.43 11.66 5.87
N MET A 160 -2.62 10.82 4.87
CA MET A 160 -3.32 11.21 3.64
C MET A 160 -4.79 11.53 3.91
N THR A 161 -5.49 10.72 4.72
CA THR A 161 -6.89 10.96 5.06
C THR A 161 -7.04 12.22 5.92
N ARG A 162 -6.14 12.47 6.88
CA ARG A 162 -6.12 13.70 7.68
C ARG A 162 -5.89 14.95 6.80
N ALA A 163 -4.96 14.87 5.85
CA ALA A 163 -4.76 15.93 4.88
C ALA A 163 -5.98 16.14 4.00
N ALA A 164 -6.63 15.06 3.57
CA ALA A 164 -7.86 15.11 2.77
C ALA A 164 -9.01 15.81 3.52
N VAL A 165 -9.18 15.54 4.82
CA VAL A 165 -10.16 16.24 5.67
C VAL A 165 -9.84 17.73 5.74
N LYS A 166 -8.61 18.11 6.08
CA LYS A 166 -8.22 19.53 6.19
C LYS A 166 -8.33 20.30 4.87
N LYS A 167 -8.17 19.60 3.75
CA LYS A 167 -8.30 20.18 2.40
C LYS A 167 -9.71 20.07 1.80
N GLY A 168 -10.67 19.50 2.55
CA GLY A 168 -12.09 19.44 2.16
C GLY A 168 -12.46 18.33 1.18
N TYR A 169 -11.60 17.32 0.99
CA TYR A 169 -11.90 16.17 0.11
C TYR A 169 -12.81 15.15 0.77
N CYS A 170 -12.67 14.92 2.07
CA CYS A 170 -13.52 13.99 2.82
C CYS A 170 -13.92 14.54 4.18
N LYS A 171 -14.85 13.84 4.86
CA LYS A 171 -15.34 14.19 6.19
C LYS A 171 -14.44 13.62 7.29
N GLU A 172 -14.48 14.24 8.48
CA GLU A 172 -13.78 13.77 9.68
C GLU A 172 -14.15 12.33 10.04
N ASP A 173 -15.42 11.95 9.92
CA ASP A 173 -15.92 10.60 10.16
C ASP A 173 -15.14 9.51 9.36
N THR A 174 -14.69 9.82 8.13
CA THR A 174 -13.84 8.91 7.35
C THR A 174 -12.49 8.65 8.03
N LEU A 175 -11.89 9.68 8.61
CA LEU A 175 -10.63 9.58 9.34
C LEU A 175 -10.81 8.81 10.66
N GLU A 176 -11.87 9.13 11.40
CA GLU A 176 -12.18 8.47 12.68
C GLU A 176 -12.39 6.97 12.51
N GLN A 177 -13.19 6.58 11.51
CA GLN A 177 -13.43 5.18 11.19
C GLN A 177 -12.16 4.44 10.75
N LEU A 178 -11.32 5.07 9.91
CA LEU A 178 -10.04 4.50 9.49
C LEU A 178 -9.12 4.28 10.70
N ILE A 179 -8.96 5.27 11.56
CA ILE A 179 -8.11 5.18 12.76
C ILE A 179 -8.63 4.07 13.69
N ALA A 180 -9.94 3.98 13.89
CA ALA A 180 -10.55 2.95 14.73
C ALA A 180 -10.23 1.54 14.19
N LEU A 181 -10.40 1.31 12.89
CA LEU A 181 -10.12 0.02 12.28
C LEU A 181 -8.61 -0.32 12.32
N LEU A 182 -7.73 0.63 12.01
CA LEU A 182 -6.28 0.40 12.09
C LEU A 182 -5.84 0.02 13.51
N LYS A 183 -6.37 0.70 14.54
CA LYS A 183 -6.10 0.37 15.96
C LYS A 183 -6.64 -1.01 16.34
N GLN A 184 -7.83 -1.39 15.87
CA GLN A 184 -8.38 -2.73 16.05
C GLN A 184 -7.47 -3.83 15.49
N TYR A 185 -6.73 -3.51 14.41
CA TYR A 185 -5.76 -4.38 13.75
C TYR A 185 -4.32 -4.20 14.26
N HIS A 186 -4.14 -3.56 15.42
CA HIS A 186 -2.83 -3.31 16.05
C HIS A 186 -1.84 -2.54 15.18
N LEU A 187 -2.33 -1.76 14.23
CA LEU A 187 -1.53 -0.96 13.31
C LEU A 187 -1.32 0.47 13.85
N PRO A 188 -0.14 1.06 13.68
CA PRO A 188 0.16 2.41 14.16
C PRO A 188 -0.60 3.47 13.36
N THR A 189 -0.99 4.55 14.05
CA THR A 189 -1.75 5.66 13.47
C THR A 189 -1.09 7.02 13.69
N GLU A 190 0.02 7.06 14.44
CA GLU A 190 0.72 8.30 14.78
C GLU A 190 1.90 8.55 13.84
N VAL A 191 2.13 9.81 13.51
CA VAL A 191 3.24 10.23 12.63
C VAL A 191 4.49 10.43 13.46
N PRO A 192 5.53 9.59 13.33
CA PRO A 192 6.68 9.64 14.22
C PRO A 192 7.77 10.64 13.79
N TYR A 193 7.61 11.31 12.64
CA TYR A 193 8.65 12.16 12.07
C TYR A 193 8.11 13.54 11.68
N PRO A 194 8.94 14.60 11.79
CA PRO A 194 8.60 15.93 11.35
C PRO A 194 8.53 16.01 9.80
N ALA A 195 7.73 16.96 9.31
CA ALA A 195 7.51 17.17 7.88
C ALA A 195 8.80 17.36 7.07
N LEU A 196 9.78 18.07 7.62
CA LEU A 196 11.07 18.31 6.95
C LEU A 196 11.85 17.02 6.70
N SER A 197 11.81 16.06 7.62
CA SER A 197 12.48 14.76 7.45
C SER A 197 11.84 13.94 6.36
N LEU A 198 10.51 13.99 6.22
CA LEU A 198 9.77 13.26 5.21
C LEU A 198 9.87 13.90 3.82
N LEU A 199 9.93 15.24 3.75
CA LEU A 199 9.94 15.99 2.50
C LEU A 199 11.14 15.64 1.60
N GLY A 200 12.34 15.50 2.18
CA GLY A 200 13.54 15.13 1.43
C GLY A 200 13.38 13.79 0.72
N ILE A 201 12.74 12.84 1.38
CA ILE A 201 12.51 11.49 0.88
C ILE A 201 11.43 11.49 -0.22
N VAL A 202 10.30 12.19 0.00
CA VAL A 202 9.24 12.31 -1.02
C VAL A 202 9.77 12.94 -2.30
N ARG A 203 10.65 13.93 -2.21
CA ARG A 203 11.27 14.58 -3.39
C ARG A 203 12.22 13.67 -4.16
N SER A 204 12.89 12.75 -3.50
CA SER A 204 13.81 11.81 -4.14
C SER A 204 13.11 10.60 -4.77
N ASP A 205 11.83 10.38 -4.47
CA ASP A 205 11.04 9.31 -5.09
C ASP A 205 10.87 9.57 -6.60
N LYS A 206 11.10 8.56 -7.44
CA LYS A 206 11.01 8.62 -8.91
C LYS A 206 9.65 9.08 -9.45
N LYS A 207 8.61 9.07 -8.64
CA LYS A 207 7.27 9.55 -8.99
C LYS A 207 7.20 11.07 -9.18
N THR A 208 8.25 11.81 -8.86
CA THR A 208 8.39 13.27 -9.06
C THR A 208 8.87 13.68 -10.45
N MET A 209 8.68 12.86 -11.46
CA MET A 209 9.02 13.25 -12.84
C MET A 209 8.18 14.44 -13.29
N GLY A 210 8.84 15.55 -13.66
CA GLY A 210 8.15 16.76 -14.15
C GLY A 210 7.71 17.75 -13.08
N GLY A 211 8.18 17.65 -11.82
CA GLY A 211 7.85 18.63 -10.76
C GLY A 211 6.47 18.43 -10.13
N THR A 212 5.80 17.31 -10.41
CA THR A 212 4.47 16.98 -9.89
C THR A 212 4.49 15.55 -9.32
N VAL A 213 3.78 15.32 -8.21
CA VAL A 213 3.52 14.01 -7.63
C VAL A 213 2.02 13.75 -7.62
N THR A 214 1.58 12.57 -8.05
CA THR A 214 0.16 12.17 -7.96
C THR A 214 -0.11 11.56 -6.59
N LEU A 215 -0.99 12.18 -5.81
CA LEU A 215 -1.45 11.69 -4.52
C LEU A 215 -2.78 10.96 -4.70
N VAL A 216 -2.95 9.84 -3.99
CA VAL A 216 -4.23 9.13 -3.89
C VAL A 216 -4.96 9.66 -2.68
N VAL A 217 -6.03 10.41 -2.89
CA VAL A 217 -6.74 11.17 -1.86
C VAL A 217 -8.11 10.53 -1.60
N PRO A 218 -8.42 10.12 -0.36
CA PRO A 218 -9.74 9.62 0.00
C PRO A 218 -10.83 10.70 -0.12
N GLU A 219 -11.94 10.35 -0.77
CA GLU A 219 -13.19 11.14 -0.75
C GLU A 219 -14.16 10.60 0.32
N LYS A 220 -14.17 9.29 0.47
CA LYS A 220 -14.89 8.52 1.50
C LYS A 220 -14.37 7.10 1.50
N ILE A 221 -14.75 6.31 2.49
CA ILE A 221 -14.47 4.87 2.50
C ILE A 221 -15.03 4.22 1.22
N GLY A 222 -14.20 3.46 0.53
CA GLY A 222 -14.53 2.81 -0.75
C GLY A 222 -14.40 3.72 -1.98
N ARG A 223 -13.90 4.95 -1.83
CA ARG A 223 -13.69 5.86 -2.96
C ARG A 223 -12.54 6.84 -2.72
N CYS A 224 -11.60 6.85 -3.66
CA CYS A 224 -10.48 7.79 -3.72
C CYS A 224 -10.41 8.49 -5.06
N THR A 225 -9.66 9.58 -5.12
CA THR A 225 -9.35 10.31 -6.36
C THR A 225 -7.84 10.52 -6.51
N LEU A 226 -7.38 10.67 -7.74
CA LEU A 226 -5.99 11.01 -8.04
C LEU A 226 -5.84 12.54 -8.13
N VAL A 227 -4.96 13.10 -7.33
CA VAL A 227 -4.71 14.54 -7.29
C VAL A 227 -3.25 14.81 -7.66
N PRO A 228 -2.99 15.44 -8.83
CA PRO A 228 -1.66 15.90 -9.16
C PRO A 228 -1.30 17.10 -8.30
N VAL A 229 -0.19 17.01 -7.56
CA VAL A 229 0.27 18.04 -6.63
C VAL A 229 1.67 18.50 -7.04
N PRO A 230 1.90 19.81 -7.25
CA PRO A 230 3.24 20.34 -7.43
C PRO A 230 4.14 19.97 -6.25
N VAL A 231 5.40 19.62 -6.53
CA VAL A 231 6.36 19.23 -5.47
C VAL A 231 6.57 20.33 -4.43
N CYS A 232 6.42 21.60 -4.82
CA CYS A 232 6.47 22.73 -3.90
C CYS A 232 5.34 22.74 -2.87
N ASP A 233 4.19 22.12 -3.17
CA ASP A 233 3.00 22.08 -2.31
C ASP A 233 2.96 20.82 -1.41
N VAL A 234 3.87 19.85 -1.62
CA VAL A 234 3.97 18.64 -0.79
C VAL A 234 4.17 18.94 0.70
N PRO A 235 4.97 19.97 1.12
CA PRO A 235 5.08 20.33 2.53
C PRO A 235 3.74 20.64 3.20
N ASP A 236 2.84 21.32 2.50
CA ASP A 236 1.50 21.63 3.01
C ASP A 236 0.65 20.37 3.23
N TRP A 237 0.80 19.39 2.35
CA TRP A 237 0.13 18.10 2.50
C TRP A 237 0.70 17.28 3.67
N LEU A 238 2.01 17.29 3.87
CA LEU A 238 2.66 16.62 5.00
C LEU A 238 2.22 17.26 6.34
N THR A 239 2.24 18.59 6.42
CA THR A 239 1.79 19.33 7.60
C THR A 239 0.30 19.13 7.85
N ALA A 240 -0.53 19.17 6.81
CA ALA A 240 -1.94 18.85 6.91
C ALA A 240 -2.17 17.41 7.38
N GLY A 241 -1.31 16.47 6.98
CA GLY A 241 -1.32 15.07 7.41
C GLY A 241 -0.90 14.85 8.87
N GLY A 242 -0.38 15.87 9.56
CA GLY A 242 0.00 15.80 10.97
C GLY A 242 1.49 15.61 11.22
N ALA A 243 2.34 15.68 10.21
CA ALA A 243 3.78 15.81 10.40
C ALA A 243 4.08 17.24 10.89
N GLN A 244 4.67 17.37 12.09
CA GLN A 244 4.96 18.67 12.75
C GLN A 244 6.43 19.03 12.61
#